data_8fb1a71912e673d294480d40d4702077
#
_entry.id   8fb1a71912e673d294480d40d4702077
#
_cell.length_a   1.000
_cell.length_b   1.000
_cell.length_c   1.000
_cell.angle_alpha   90.00
_cell.angle_beta   90.00
_cell.angle_gamma   90.00
#
_symmetry.space_group_name_H-M   'P 1'
#
loop_
_entity.id
_entity.type
_entity.pdbx_description
1 polymer ?
#
loop_
_entity_poly.entity_id
_entity_poly.type
_entity_poly.pdbx_seq_one_letter_code
_entity_poly.pdbx_strand_id
1 'polypeptide(L)'
;MLEASNVTYRVGNRALLSEVSVSFAPGKLHLVIGPNGAGKSTLIKVLARLLRPDTGKVEYEGGDVHQLSESDLAKHRAVLSQAVEVAFPLTVREIVMMGRYPHFGGRPGPIDEKIADEMMEFFDVTEFHARNYQTLSGGERQRVNFARVLAQLWRAASGSSPVPGSPPTLPSCRYLFLDEPLTFLDIRHQIEFMKKVRGFADAPDVVTVGVVHDLNLAARFADRIVLLNHGHVVATGTAAEVLTTDRIRDVFGVEPTFIPVKQSGVHLIFD
;
A
#
# COMPACT_ATOMS: atom_id res chain seq x y z
N MET A 1 7.33 11.43 6.57
CA MET A 1 5.88 11.44 6.87
C MET A 1 5.12 11.71 5.57
N LEU A 2 3.93 11.17 5.39
CA LEU A 2 3.02 11.45 4.27
C LEU A 2 1.80 12.18 4.83
N GLU A 3 1.40 13.26 4.19
CA GLU A 3 0.27 14.08 4.64
C GLU A 3 -0.65 14.43 3.47
N ALA A 4 -1.95 14.37 3.73
CA ALA A 4 -2.98 14.94 2.87
C ALA A 4 -3.71 16.03 3.66
N SER A 5 -3.88 17.22 3.06
CA SER A 5 -4.51 18.38 3.72
C SER A 5 -5.65 18.91 2.87
N ASN A 6 -6.87 18.82 3.41
CA ASN A 6 -8.12 19.32 2.81
C ASN A 6 -8.35 18.82 1.37
N VAL A 7 -8.00 17.56 1.12
CA VAL A 7 -8.07 16.93 -0.21
C VAL A 7 -9.52 16.69 -0.60
N THR A 8 -9.94 17.27 -1.72
CA THR A 8 -11.21 16.97 -2.39
C THR A 8 -10.93 16.42 -3.79
N TYR A 9 -11.63 15.35 -4.18
CA TYR A 9 -11.56 14.79 -5.53
C TYR A 9 -12.96 14.46 -6.03
N ARG A 10 -13.28 14.91 -7.25
CA ARG A 10 -14.59 14.76 -7.87
C ARG A 10 -14.51 14.04 -9.21
N VAL A 11 -15.60 13.36 -9.55
CA VAL A 11 -15.85 12.83 -10.89
C VAL A 11 -17.20 13.36 -11.35
N GLY A 12 -17.19 14.28 -12.31
CA GLY A 12 -18.38 15.07 -12.64
C GLY A 12 -18.86 15.85 -11.43
N ASN A 13 -20.13 15.72 -11.10
CA ASN A 13 -20.74 16.40 -9.95
C ASN A 13 -20.60 15.65 -8.61
N ARG A 14 -20.06 14.43 -8.63
CA ARG A 14 -19.95 13.58 -7.42
C ARG A 14 -18.57 13.73 -6.78
N ALA A 15 -18.55 14.16 -5.53
CA ALA A 15 -17.34 14.11 -4.72
C ALA A 15 -17.09 12.65 -4.27
N LEU A 16 -15.90 12.13 -4.56
CA LEU A 16 -15.43 10.82 -4.07
C LEU A 16 -14.56 10.98 -2.82
N LEU A 17 -13.93 12.14 -2.66
CA LEU A 17 -13.26 12.57 -1.42
C LEU A 17 -13.69 14.01 -1.16
N SER A 18 -13.93 14.36 0.10
CA SER A 18 -14.38 15.69 0.53
C SER A 18 -13.59 16.12 1.75
N GLU A 19 -12.75 17.14 1.57
CA GLU A 19 -11.96 17.80 2.63
C GLU A 19 -11.16 16.83 3.52
N VAL A 20 -10.63 15.76 2.90
CA VAL A 20 -9.87 14.73 3.60
C VAL A 20 -8.55 15.30 4.09
N SER A 21 -8.34 15.23 5.41
CA SER A 21 -7.06 15.56 6.06
C SER A 21 -6.61 14.36 6.89
N VAL A 22 -5.43 13.80 6.56
CA VAL A 22 -4.89 12.60 7.21
C VAL A 22 -3.37 12.55 7.10
N SER A 23 -2.71 11.97 8.10
CA SER A 23 -1.26 11.81 8.12
C SER A 23 -0.86 10.35 8.37
N PHE A 24 0.26 9.93 7.76
CA PHE A 24 0.79 8.60 7.83
C PHE A 24 2.27 8.64 8.22
N ALA A 25 2.57 8.13 9.40
CA ALA A 25 3.94 8.10 9.93
C ALA A 25 4.75 6.95 9.33
N PRO A 26 6.07 7.12 9.12
CA PRO A 26 6.95 6.01 8.75
C PRO A 26 7.10 5.00 9.89
N GLY A 27 7.55 3.77 9.57
CA GLY A 27 7.70 2.68 10.52
C GLY A 27 6.36 2.12 11.04
N LYS A 28 5.26 2.37 10.31
CA LYS A 28 3.91 1.93 10.70
C LYS A 28 3.13 1.41 9.52
N LEU A 29 2.29 0.41 9.79
CA LEU A 29 1.27 -0.06 8.86
C LEU A 29 -0.04 0.68 9.12
N HIS A 30 -0.45 1.49 8.16
CA HIS A 30 -1.73 2.19 8.17
C HIS A 30 -2.72 1.45 7.29
N LEU A 31 -3.91 1.14 7.82
CA LEU A 31 -4.96 0.50 7.05
C LEU A 31 -6.19 1.40 6.93
N VAL A 32 -6.66 1.57 5.71
CA VAL A 32 -7.88 2.31 5.38
C VAL A 32 -9.02 1.31 5.27
N ILE A 33 -10.07 1.53 6.05
CA ILE A 33 -11.28 0.73 6.06
C ILE A 33 -12.51 1.59 5.77
N GLY A 34 -13.63 0.95 5.44
CA GLY A 34 -14.90 1.62 5.17
C GLY A 34 -15.74 0.83 4.19
N PRO A 35 -17.02 1.15 4.01
CA PRO A 35 -17.91 0.46 3.10
C PRO A 35 -17.48 0.60 1.63
N ASN A 36 -18.10 -0.19 0.76
CA ASN A 36 -17.90 -0.05 -0.68
C ASN A 36 -18.37 1.34 -1.15
N GLY A 37 -17.57 1.96 -2.02
CA GLY A 37 -17.86 3.33 -2.48
C GLY A 37 -17.51 4.44 -1.50
N ALA A 38 -16.91 4.16 -0.34
CA ALA A 38 -16.48 5.16 0.63
C ALA A 38 -15.35 6.09 0.15
N GLY A 39 -14.66 5.76 -0.96
CA GLY A 39 -13.55 6.55 -1.50
C GLY A 39 -12.15 5.98 -1.20
N LYS A 40 -12.04 4.77 -0.64
CA LYS A 40 -10.77 4.16 -0.20
C LYS A 40 -9.71 4.08 -1.31
N SER A 41 -10.05 3.45 -2.44
CA SER A 41 -9.14 3.33 -3.59
C SER A 41 -8.83 4.70 -4.22
N THR A 42 -9.79 5.64 -4.18
CA THR A 42 -9.57 7.01 -4.63
C THR A 42 -8.55 7.71 -3.71
N LEU A 43 -8.65 7.53 -2.39
CA LEU A 43 -7.67 8.06 -1.45
C LEU A 43 -6.27 7.51 -1.74
N ILE A 44 -6.12 6.18 -1.88
CA ILE A 44 -4.83 5.57 -2.26
C ILE A 44 -4.28 6.19 -3.55
N LYS A 45 -5.11 6.33 -4.59
CA LYS A 45 -4.68 6.89 -5.88
C LYS A 45 -4.26 8.35 -5.78
N VAL A 46 -4.93 9.15 -4.97
CA VAL A 46 -4.57 10.56 -4.72
C VAL A 46 -3.27 10.64 -3.92
N LEU A 47 -3.16 9.89 -2.81
CA LEU A 47 -1.95 9.82 -2.00
C LEU A 47 -0.74 9.36 -2.82
N ALA A 48 -0.93 8.41 -3.71
CA ALA A 48 0.09 7.89 -4.61
C ALA A 48 0.35 8.77 -5.84
N ARG A 49 -0.28 9.95 -5.98
CA ARG A 49 -0.20 10.82 -7.16
C ARG A 49 -0.57 10.12 -8.48
N LEU A 50 -1.48 9.15 -8.43
CA LEU A 50 -2.11 8.57 -9.63
C LEU A 50 -3.34 9.38 -10.05
N LEU A 51 -3.93 10.14 -9.12
CA LEU A 51 -5.00 11.11 -9.36
C LEU A 51 -4.57 12.44 -8.75
N ARG A 52 -4.89 13.53 -9.46
CA ARG A 52 -4.67 14.88 -8.95
C ARG A 52 -5.94 15.35 -8.24
N PRO A 53 -5.88 15.81 -6.99
CA PRO A 53 -7.05 16.35 -6.28
C PRO A 53 -7.51 17.66 -6.92
N ASP A 54 -8.80 17.97 -6.83
CA ASP A 54 -9.37 19.25 -7.27
C ASP A 54 -8.96 20.38 -6.32
N THR A 55 -8.94 20.10 -5.02
CA THR A 55 -8.45 21.01 -3.98
C THR A 55 -7.65 20.29 -2.92
N GLY A 56 -6.92 21.04 -2.12
CA GLY A 56 -6.01 20.50 -1.13
C GLY A 56 -4.65 20.08 -1.71
N LYS A 57 -3.83 19.45 -0.90
CA LYS A 57 -2.48 19.01 -1.29
C LYS A 57 -2.08 17.70 -0.64
N VAL A 58 -1.13 17.01 -1.27
CA VAL A 58 -0.46 15.82 -0.74
C VAL A 58 1.03 16.12 -0.64
N GLU A 59 1.61 15.88 0.52
CA GLU A 59 3.01 16.18 0.82
C GLU A 59 3.75 14.92 1.28
N TYR A 60 4.94 14.72 0.71
CA TYR A 60 5.91 13.73 1.15
C TYR A 60 7.04 14.48 1.88
N GLU A 61 7.16 14.23 3.20
CA GLU A 61 8.16 14.89 4.06
C GLU A 61 8.13 16.43 3.95
N GLY A 62 6.94 17.03 3.83
CA GLY A 62 6.73 18.45 3.72
C GLY A 62 6.89 19.02 2.31
N GLY A 63 7.31 18.21 1.33
CA GLY A 63 7.36 18.58 -0.08
C GLY A 63 6.10 18.18 -0.84
N ASP A 64 5.58 19.07 -1.68
CA ASP A 64 4.42 18.77 -2.54
C ASP A 64 4.80 17.64 -3.52
N VAL A 65 4.07 16.53 -3.47
CA VAL A 65 4.29 15.37 -4.32
C VAL A 65 4.20 15.71 -5.82
N HIS A 66 3.47 16.76 -6.18
CA HIS A 66 3.33 17.20 -7.57
C HIS A 66 4.57 17.94 -8.12
N GLN A 67 5.50 18.34 -7.26
CA GLN A 67 6.76 18.94 -7.67
C GLN A 67 7.87 17.92 -7.94
N LEU A 68 7.69 16.66 -7.52
CA LEU A 68 8.65 15.58 -7.79
C LEU A 68 8.59 15.17 -9.27
N SER A 69 9.76 14.83 -9.86
CA SER A 69 9.78 14.20 -11.18
C SER A 69 9.17 12.80 -11.13
N GLU A 70 8.61 12.31 -12.24
CA GLU A 70 8.06 10.94 -12.31
C GLU A 70 9.16 9.89 -12.05
N SER A 71 10.37 10.13 -12.55
CA SER A 71 11.52 9.25 -12.34
C SER A 71 11.91 9.14 -10.86
N ASP A 72 11.93 10.26 -10.16
CA ASP A 72 12.28 10.27 -8.74
C ASP A 72 11.16 9.67 -7.90
N LEU A 73 9.93 10.03 -8.20
CA LEU A 73 8.76 9.47 -7.51
C LEU A 73 8.72 7.93 -7.67
N ALA A 74 9.00 7.41 -8.87
CA ALA A 74 9.01 5.97 -9.13
C ALA A 74 10.06 5.19 -8.32
N LYS A 75 11.15 5.83 -7.86
CA LYS A 75 12.15 5.22 -6.98
C LYS A 75 11.73 5.18 -5.51
N HIS A 76 10.80 6.04 -5.12
CA HIS A 76 10.38 6.20 -3.73
C HIS A 76 8.95 5.71 -3.45
N ARG A 77 8.13 5.55 -4.49
CA ARG A 77 6.73 5.16 -4.37
C ARG A 77 6.44 3.93 -5.22
N ALA A 78 5.81 2.92 -4.62
CA ALA A 78 5.24 1.80 -5.35
C ALA A 78 3.75 1.60 -4.97
N VAL A 79 2.98 1.15 -5.95
CA VAL A 79 1.54 0.92 -5.80
C VAL A 79 1.21 -0.48 -6.28
N LEU A 80 0.60 -1.26 -5.40
CA LEU A 80 -0.08 -2.47 -5.77
C LEU A 80 -1.54 -2.14 -6.05
N SER A 81 -1.93 -2.16 -7.30
CA SER A 81 -3.32 -2.05 -7.74
C SER A 81 -3.99 -3.42 -7.85
N GLN A 82 -5.31 -3.43 -7.79
CA GLN A 82 -6.13 -4.64 -7.80
C GLN A 82 -5.94 -5.54 -9.04
N ALA A 83 -5.61 -4.96 -10.18
CA ALA A 83 -5.35 -5.72 -11.41
C ALA A 83 -4.11 -5.21 -12.15
N VAL A 84 -3.25 -6.14 -12.53
CA VAL A 84 -2.17 -5.90 -13.49
C VAL A 84 -2.44 -6.76 -14.70
N GLU A 85 -2.95 -6.13 -15.75
CA GLU A 85 -3.09 -6.78 -17.05
C GLU A 85 -1.78 -6.68 -17.81
N VAL A 86 -1.25 -7.83 -18.19
CA VAL A 86 -0.04 -7.95 -19.01
C VAL A 86 -0.46 -8.38 -20.40
N ALA A 87 -0.30 -7.48 -21.37
CA ALA A 87 -0.73 -7.70 -22.74
C ALA A 87 0.17 -8.69 -23.52
N PHE A 88 1.40 -8.92 -23.03
CA PHE A 88 2.39 -9.75 -23.70
C PHE A 88 2.74 -10.96 -22.84
N PRO A 89 3.17 -12.10 -23.46
CA PRO A 89 3.59 -13.30 -22.73
C PRO A 89 4.97 -13.08 -22.07
N LEU A 90 4.97 -12.52 -20.87
CA LEU A 90 6.17 -12.33 -20.05
C LEU A 90 6.33 -13.46 -19.04
N THR A 91 7.57 -13.82 -18.75
CA THR A 91 7.91 -14.73 -17.66
C THR A 91 7.71 -14.05 -16.30
N VAL A 92 7.57 -14.84 -15.23
CA VAL A 92 7.49 -14.33 -13.85
C VAL A 92 8.70 -13.46 -13.52
N ARG A 93 9.91 -13.89 -13.91
CA ARG A 93 11.14 -13.15 -13.66
C ARG A 93 11.14 -11.78 -14.36
N GLU A 94 10.68 -11.71 -15.59
CA GLU A 94 10.54 -10.44 -16.32
C GLU A 94 9.54 -9.51 -15.64
N ILE A 95 8.41 -10.03 -15.14
CA ILE A 95 7.43 -9.23 -14.38
C ILE A 95 8.05 -8.65 -13.10
N VAL A 96 8.78 -9.46 -12.32
CA VAL A 96 9.45 -8.96 -11.11
C VAL A 96 10.52 -7.95 -11.45
N MET A 97 11.31 -8.18 -12.51
CA MET A 97 12.33 -7.26 -13.01
C MET A 97 11.75 -5.90 -13.44
N MET A 98 10.50 -5.84 -13.95
CA MET A 98 9.84 -4.57 -14.24
C MET A 98 9.76 -3.64 -13.02
N GLY A 99 9.71 -4.19 -11.80
CA GLY A 99 9.79 -3.40 -10.58
C GLY A 99 11.10 -2.61 -10.47
N ARG A 100 12.18 -3.10 -11.04
CA ARG A 100 13.49 -2.43 -11.03
C ARG A 100 13.66 -1.36 -12.10
N TYR A 101 12.74 -1.28 -13.07
CA TYR A 101 12.83 -0.35 -14.19
C TYR A 101 13.18 1.11 -13.81
N PRO A 102 12.66 1.71 -12.75
CA PRO A 102 13.05 3.06 -12.34
C PRO A 102 14.50 3.22 -11.93
N HIS A 103 15.23 2.13 -11.65
CA HIS A 103 16.58 2.14 -11.10
C HIS A 103 17.69 1.97 -12.14
N PHE A 104 17.35 1.56 -13.36
CA PHE A 104 18.34 1.39 -14.43
C PHE A 104 17.91 2.09 -15.72
N GLY A 105 18.89 2.68 -16.42
CA GLY A 105 18.65 3.46 -17.65
C GLY A 105 18.87 2.64 -18.91
N GLY A 106 18.11 1.55 -19.10
CA GLY A 106 18.17 0.72 -20.31
C GLY A 106 18.36 -0.76 -20.03
N ARG A 107 19.45 -1.20 -19.40
CA ARG A 107 19.70 -2.61 -19.06
C ARG A 107 19.86 -2.78 -17.56
N PRO A 108 19.22 -3.83 -16.96
CA PRO A 108 19.40 -4.14 -15.55
C PRO A 108 20.86 -4.51 -15.27
N GLY A 109 21.37 -4.07 -14.12
CA GLY A 109 22.68 -4.44 -13.61
C GLY A 109 22.62 -5.63 -12.66
N PRO A 110 23.78 -6.15 -12.21
CA PRO A 110 23.84 -7.29 -11.27
C PRO A 110 23.06 -7.08 -9.98
N ILE A 111 22.95 -5.83 -9.51
CA ILE A 111 22.18 -5.49 -8.31
C ILE A 111 20.67 -5.65 -8.53
N ASP A 112 20.20 -5.29 -9.73
CA ASP A 112 18.76 -5.40 -10.07
C ASP A 112 18.37 -6.88 -10.21
N GLU A 113 19.24 -7.68 -10.83
CA GLU A 113 19.11 -9.13 -10.95
C GLU A 113 19.00 -9.77 -9.56
N LYS A 114 19.94 -9.44 -8.66
CA LYS A 114 19.95 -9.93 -7.29
C LYS A 114 18.69 -9.57 -6.52
N ILE A 115 18.24 -8.32 -6.61
CA ILE A 115 17.02 -7.87 -5.94
C ILE A 115 15.79 -8.59 -6.48
N ALA A 116 15.70 -8.80 -7.79
CA ALA A 116 14.59 -9.55 -8.38
C ALA A 116 14.54 -10.99 -7.85
N ASP A 117 15.71 -11.65 -7.77
CA ASP A 117 15.82 -13.02 -7.27
C ASP A 117 15.46 -13.09 -5.77
N GLU A 118 15.96 -12.15 -4.94
CA GLU A 118 15.59 -12.03 -3.51
C GLU A 118 14.07 -11.83 -3.32
N MET A 119 13.43 -11.02 -4.17
CA MET A 119 11.98 -10.79 -4.06
C MET A 119 11.17 -12.00 -4.53
N MET A 120 11.64 -12.73 -5.52
CA MET A 120 11.00 -14.00 -5.92
C MET A 120 11.08 -15.04 -4.81
N GLU A 121 12.23 -15.16 -4.13
CA GLU A 121 12.39 -16.03 -2.98
C GLU A 121 11.49 -15.60 -1.82
N PHE A 122 11.49 -14.30 -1.48
CA PHE A 122 10.69 -13.76 -0.38
C PHE A 122 9.18 -14.02 -0.53
N PHE A 123 8.67 -14.05 -1.76
CA PHE A 123 7.25 -14.33 -2.05
C PHE A 123 6.96 -15.76 -2.51
N ASP A 124 7.92 -16.67 -2.40
CA ASP A 124 7.76 -18.08 -2.73
C ASP A 124 7.28 -18.29 -4.19
N VAL A 125 7.92 -17.60 -5.15
CA VAL A 125 7.61 -17.68 -6.59
C VAL A 125 8.81 -18.03 -7.45
N THR A 126 9.94 -18.39 -6.85
CA THR A 126 11.18 -18.75 -7.55
C THR A 126 10.98 -19.94 -8.47
N GLU A 127 10.20 -20.95 -8.07
CA GLU A 127 9.90 -22.14 -8.88
C GLU A 127 9.17 -21.80 -10.19
N PHE A 128 8.50 -20.64 -10.24
CA PHE A 128 7.75 -20.17 -11.41
C PHE A 128 8.55 -19.23 -12.31
N HIS A 129 9.82 -18.95 -12.02
CA HIS A 129 10.61 -17.88 -12.66
C HIS A 129 10.53 -17.85 -14.18
N ALA A 130 10.55 -19.03 -14.83
CA ALA A 130 10.50 -19.17 -16.28
C ALA A 130 9.06 -19.38 -16.84
N ARG A 131 8.04 -19.52 -15.98
CA ARG A 131 6.65 -19.71 -16.43
C ARG A 131 6.10 -18.40 -16.98
N ASN A 132 5.21 -18.51 -17.96
CA ASN A 132 4.44 -17.37 -18.46
C ASN A 132 3.47 -16.90 -17.35
N TYR A 133 3.56 -15.62 -17.00
CA TYR A 133 2.72 -14.98 -15.98
C TYR A 133 1.23 -15.18 -16.23
N GLN A 134 0.78 -15.18 -17.49
CA GLN A 134 -0.63 -15.34 -17.84
C GLN A 134 -1.18 -16.74 -17.50
N THR A 135 -0.32 -17.75 -17.34
CA THR A 135 -0.72 -19.12 -16.99
C THR A 135 -0.82 -19.37 -15.48
N LEU A 136 -0.49 -18.38 -14.66
CA LEU A 136 -0.54 -18.49 -13.22
C LEU A 136 -1.98 -18.39 -12.69
N SER A 137 -2.26 -19.04 -11.57
CA SER A 137 -3.49 -18.83 -10.79
C SER A 137 -3.58 -17.40 -10.25
N GLY A 138 -4.75 -16.97 -9.80
CA GLY A 138 -4.94 -15.65 -9.20
C GLY A 138 -4.02 -15.38 -8.00
N GLY A 139 -3.88 -16.35 -7.10
CA GLY A 139 -3.00 -16.24 -5.94
C GLY A 139 -1.51 -16.21 -6.30
N GLU A 140 -1.06 -17.03 -7.28
CA GLU A 140 0.31 -16.97 -7.78
C GLU A 140 0.61 -15.63 -8.44
N ARG A 141 -0.30 -15.10 -9.28
CA ARG A 141 -0.17 -13.76 -9.88
C ARG A 141 -0.05 -12.68 -8.82
N GLN A 142 -0.84 -12.78 -7.77
CA GLN A 142 -0.81 -11.81 -6.67
C GLN A 142 0.56 -11.81 -5.99
N ARG A 143 1.13 -12.98 -5.67
CA ARG A 143 2.48 -13.09 -5.09
C ARG A 143 3.56 -12.51 -6.01
N VAL A 144 3.48 -12.77 -7.31
CA VAL A 144 4.40 -12.18 -8.31
C VAL A 144 4.28 -10.66 -8.37
N ASN A 145 3.05 -10.11 -8.33
CA ASN A 145 2.84 -8.67 -8.30
C ASN A 145 3.41 -8.02 -7.03
N PHE A 146 3.36 -8.72 -5.89
CA PHE A 146 4.01 -8.25 -4.66
C PHE A 146 5.52 -8.24 -4.79
N ALA A 147 6.11 -9.31 -5.32
CA ALA A 147 7.54 -9.36 -5.59
C ALA A 147 7.97 -8.18 -6.48
N ARG A 148 7.23 -7.90 -7.54
CA ARG A 148 7.45 -6.75 -8.43
C ARG A 148 7.39 -5.41 -7.69
N VAL A 149 6.35 -5.19 -6.90
CA VAL A 149 6.13 -3.92 -6.17
C VAL A 149 7.19 -3.70 -5.10
N LEU A 150 7.57 -4.73 -4.35
CA LEU A 150 8.64 -4.60 -3.36
C LEU A 150 10.02 -4.50 -4.02
N ALA A 151 10.28 -5.17 -5.14
CA ALA A 151 11.51 -5.00 -5.91
C ALA A 151 11.72 -3.52 -6.28
N GLN A 152 10.66 -2.77 -6.58
CA GLN A 152 10.72 -1.34 -6.88
C GLN A 152 11.22 -0.51 -5.70
N LEU A 153 10.81 -0.83 -4.48
CA LEU A 153 11.18 -0.09 -3.27
C LEU A 153 12.41 -0.65 -2.55
N TRP A 154 12.87 -1.85 -2.96
CA TRP A 154 13.97 -2.52 -2.27
C TRP A 154 15.28 -1.79 -2.49
N ARG A 155 15.96 -1.48 -1.40
CA ARG A 155 17.31 -0.91 -1.40
C ARG A 155 18.28 -2.01 -1.00
N ALA A 156 19.33 -2.21 -1.79
CA ALA A 156 20.41 -3.10 -1.37
C ALA A 156 21.00 -2.61 -0.05
N ALA A 157 21.43 -3.53 0.80
CA ALA A 157 21.99 -3.25 2.12
C ALA A 157 23.28 -2.40 2.12
N SER A 158 23.80 -2.02 0.98
CA SER A 158 24.94 -1.10 0.83
C SER A 158 24.46 0.35 0.90
N GLY A 159 24.45 0.89 2.09
CA GLY A 159 24.47 2.29 2.49
C GLY A 159 24.69 3.36 1.43
N SER A 160 23.68 3.69 0.67
CA SER A 160 23.60 5.03 0.10
C SER A 160 22.87 5.92 1.12
N SER A 161 23.63 6.37 2.14
CA SER A 161 23.28 7.58 2.85
C SER A 161 23.09 8.70 1.84
N PRO A 162 22.16 9.66 2.08
CA PRO A 162 22.03 10.85 1.23
C PRO A 162 23.42 11.44 1.02
N VAL A 163 23.79 11.67 -0.23
CA VAL A 163 25.07 12.34 -0.53
C VAL A 163 25.02 13.72 0.15
N PRO A 164 25.96 14.04 1.07
CA PRO A 164 26.00 15.35 1.71
C PRO A 164 26.08 16.43 0.63
N GLY A 165 25.11 17.35 0.60
CA GLY A 165 25.04 18.43 -0.38
C GLY A 165 24.03 18.22 -1.52
N SER A 166 23.28 17.11 -1.56
CA SER A 166 22.13 16.98 -2.45
C SER A 166 21.03 17.96 -2.01
N PRO A 167 20.31 18.60 -2.96
CA PRO A 167 19.22 19.48 -2.59
C PRO A 167 18.14 18.68 -1.82
N PRO A 168 17.45 19.30 -0.83
CA PRO A 168 16.48 18.64 0.04
C PRO A 168 15.15 18.29 -0.65
N THR A 169 15.19 17.91 -1.92
CA THR A 169 14.02 17.77 -2.79
C THR A 169 13.56 16.34 -2.99
N LEU A 170 14.36 15.34 -2.61
CA LEU A 170 13.96 13.93 -2.76
C LEU A 170 13.56 13.33 -1.41
N PRO A 171 12.44 12.60 -1.33
CA PRO A 171 12.02 11.93 -0.11
C PRO A 171 13.09 10.94 0.38
N SER A 172 13.35 10.91 1.67
CA SER A 172 14.18 9.87 2.29
C SER A 172 13.39 8.59 2.50
N CYS A 173 12.09 8.71 2.73
CA CYS A 173 11.16 7.60 2.92
C CYS A 173 10.78 6.91 1.61
N ARG A 174 10.40 5.65 1.77
CA ARG A 174 9.76 4.81 0.75
C ARG A 174 8.26 4.72 1.07
N TYR A 175 7.43 4.79 0.03
CA TYR A 175 5.97 4.83 0.16
C TYR A 175 5.37 3.62 -0.55
N LEU A 176 4.77 2.72 0.23
CA LEU A 176 4.07 1.53 -0.26
C LEU A 176 2.57 1.73 -0.15
N PHE A 177 1.89 1.67 -1.28
CA PHE A 177 0.43 1.74 -1.35
C PHE A 177 -0.14 0.40 -1.81
N LEU A 178 -1.15 -0.09 -1.09
CA LEU A 178 -1.78 -1.39 -1.33
C LEU A 178 -3.30 -1.19 -1.50
N ASP A 179 -3.80 -1.32 -2.71
CA ASP A 179 -5.23 -1.21 -3.01
C ASP A 179 -5.85 -2.60 -3.08
N GLU A 180 -6.54 -3.01 -2.03
CA GLU A 180 -7.19 -4.32 -1.86
C GLU A 180 -6.25 -5.52 -2.14
N PRO A 181 -5.11 -5.61 -1.45
CA PRO A 181 -4.06 -6.56 -1.80
C PRO A 181 -4.43 -8.03 -1.56
N LEU A 182 -5.48 -8.31 -0.79
CA LEU A 182 -5.83 -9.65 -0.32
C LEU A 182 -6.82 -10.39 -1.21
N THR A 183 -7.30 -9.73 -2.26
CA THR A 183 -8.21 -10.32 -3.25
C THR A 183 -7.55 -11.53 -3.91
N PHE A 184 -8.30 -12.61 -4.11
CA PHE A 184 -7.85 -13.89 -4.66
C PHE A 184 -6.90 -14.74 -3.78
N LEU A 185 -6.60 -14.31 -2.56
CA LEU A 185 -5.83 -15.09 -1.59
C LEU A 185 -6.77 -15.82 -0.63
N ASP A 186 -6.46 -17.08 -0.32
CA ASP A 186 -7.09 -17.77 0.79
C ASP A 186 -6.61 -17.24 2.15
N ILE A 187 -7.27 -17.61 3.22
CA ILE A 187 -7.02 -17.10 4.58
C ILE A 187 -5.55 -17.31 5.00
N ARG A 188 -4.95 -18.46 4.68
CA ARG A 188 -3.55 -18.73 5.01
C ARG A 188 -2.63 -17.73 4.33
N HIS A 189 -2.77 -17.58 3.02
CA HIS A 189 -1.96 -16.67 2.21
C HIS A 189 -2.21 -15.19 2.56
N GLN A 190 -3.45 -14.81 2.94
CA GLN A 190 -3.75 -13.47 3.44
C GLN A 190 -2.95 -13.15 4.72
N ILE A 191 -2.92 -14.08 5.67
CA ILE A 191 -2.18 -13.90 6.93
C ILE A 191 -0.67 -13.85 6.69
N GLU A 192 -0.13 -14.77 5.87
CA GLU A 192 1.29 -14.80 5.51
C GLU A 192 1.70 -13.50 4.80
N PHE A 193 0.89 -13.03 3.87
CA PHE A 193 1.09 -11.77 3.19
C PHE A 193 1.11 -10.58 4.16
N MET A 194 0.10 -10.46 5.03
CA MET A 194 0.03 -9.35 5.99
C MET A 194 1.23 -9.36 6.96
N LYS A 195 1.77 -10.52 7.32
CA LYS A 195 3.01 -10.62 8.09
C LYS A 195 4.21 -10.07 7.33
N LYS A 196 4.34 -10.40 6.03
CA LYS A 196 5.43 -9.90 5.16
C LYS A 196 5.32 -8.37 4.98
N VAL A 197 4.10 -7.86 4.75
CA VAL A 197 3.84 -6.41 4.66
C VAL A 197 4.18 -5.72 5.99
N ARG A 198 3.78 -6.32 7.12
CA ARG A 198 4.08 -5.79 8.44
C ARG A 198 5.59 -5.67 8.66
N GLY A 199 6.35 -6.74 8.38
CA GLY A 199 7.81 -6.73 8.49
C GLY A 199 8.48 -5.66 7.62
N PHE A 200 7.93 -5.39 6.42
CA PHE A 200 8.42 -4.30 5.57
C PHE A 200 8.05 -2.91 6.12
N ALA A 201 6.84 -2.76 6.66
CA ALA A 201 6.34 -1.50 7.22
C ALA A 201 7.08 -1.07 8.51
N ASP A 202 7.68 -2.01 9.25
CA ASP A 202 8.44 -1.73 10.48
C ASP A 202 9.77 -0.97 10.23
N ALA A 203 10.23 -0.91 8.97
CA ALA A 203 11.42 -0.14 8.63
C ALA A 203 11.18 1.37 8.84
N PRO A 204 12.07 2.08 9.54
CA PRO A 204 11.85 3.48 9.96
C PRO A 204 11.77 4.47 8.81
N ASP A 205 12.16 4.07 7.60
CA ASP A 205 12.08 4.86 6.37
C ASP A 205 10.94 4.42 5.44
N VAL A 206 9.97 3.62 5.93
CA VAL A 206 8.87 3.12 5.12
C VAL A 206 7.54 3.64 5.65
N VAL A 207 6.75 4.25 4.77
CA VAL A 207 5.33 4.58 5.00
C VAL A 207 4.49 3.57 4.23
N THR A 208 3.69 2.76 4.93
CA THR A 208 2.81 1.79 4.29
C THR A 208 1.34 2.14 4.53
N VAL A 209 0.59 2.29 3.44
CA VAL A 209 -0.85 2.57 3.47
C VAL A 209 -1.58 1.52 2.63
N GLY A 210 -2.47 0.74 3.25
CA GLY A 210 -3.23 -0.30 2.58
C GLY A 210 -4.73 -0.17 2.77
N VAL A 211 -5.51 -0.63 1.78
CA VAL A 211 -6.97 -0.80 1.88
C VAL A 211 -7.28 -2.25 2.16
N VAL A 212 -8.06 -2.51 3.19
CA VAL A 212 -8.58 -3.84 3.50
C VAL A 212 -10.08 -3.78 3.79
N HIS A 213 -10.78 -4.89 3.50
CA HIS A 213 -12.22 -5.01 3.79
C HIS A 213 -12.50 -5.72 5.11
N ASP A 214 -11.62 -6.61 5.52
CA ASP A 214 -11.77 -7.39 6.75
C ASP A 214 -11.34 -6.57 7.97
N LEU A 215 -12.30 -6.26 8.84
CA LEU A 215 -12.09 -5.48 10.06
C LEU A 215 -11.21 -6.23 11.08
N ASN A 216 -11.26 -7.57 11.10
CA ASN A 216 -10.42 -8.38 11.98
C ASN A 216 -8.96 -8.38 11.52
N LEU A 217 -8.71 -8.42 10.20
CA LEU A 217 -7.36 -8.24 9.67
C LEU A 217 -6.84 -6.82 9.96
N ALA A 218 -7.69 -5.79 9.81
CA ALA A 218 -7.32 -4.43 10.16
C ALA A 218 -6.98 -4.31 11.66
N ALA A 219 -7.83 -4.84 12.54
CA ALA A 219 -7.60 -4.83 13.99
C ALA A 219 -6.31 -5.56 14.40
N ARG A 220 -5.97 -6.65 13.69
CA ARG A 220 -4.81 -7.48 13.99
C ARG A 220 -3.48 -6.90 13.53
N PHE A 221 -3.45 -6.26 12.37
CA PHE A 221 -2.19 -5.91 11.69
C PHE A 221 -1.89 -4.42 11.67
N ALA A 222 -2.91 -3.54 11.74
CA ALA A 222 -2.68 -2.10 11.67
C ALA A 222 -2.11 -1.52 12.95
N ASP A 223 -1.14 -0.60 12.81
CA ASP A 223 -0.79 0.32 13.89
C ASP A 223 -1.78 1.45 13.99
N ARG A 224 -2.27 1.89 12.84
CA ARG A 224 -3.27 2.95 12.71
C ARG A 224 -4.30 2.58 11.66
N ILE A 225 -5.53 2.89 11.95
CA ILE A 225 -6.67 2.70 11.06
C ILE A 225 -7.24 4.07 10.69
N VAL A 226 -7.58 4.22 9.42
CA VAL A 226 -8.36 5.35 8.90
C VAL A 226 -9.71 4.80 8.48
N LEU A 227 -10.78 5.23 9.15
CA LEU A 227 -12.15 4.88 8.80
C LEU A 227 -12.70 5.94 7.85
N LEU A 228 -13.03 5.52 6.63
CA LEU A 228 -13.57 6.38 5.59
C LEU A 228 -15.04 6.04 5.33
N ASN A 229 -15.89 7.05 5.24
CA ASN A 229 -17.30 6.90 4.86
C ASN A 229 -17.75 8.06 4.00
N HIS A 230 -18.43 7.80 2.88
CA HIS A 230 -18.93 8.81 1.94
C HIS A 230 -17.92 9.90 1.55
N GLY A 231 -16.65 9.52 1.36
CA GLY A 231 -15.57 10.43 0.99
C GLY A 231 -14.99 11.26 2.14
N HIS A 232 -15.45 11.06 3.38
CA HIS A 232 -14.94 11.75 4.56
C HIS A 232 -14.19 10.81 5.49
N VAL A 233 -13.19 11.32 6.19
CA VAL A 233 -12.54 10.61 7.30
C VAL A 233 -13.44 10.73 8.53
N VAL A 234 -13.95 9.59 8.99
CA VAL A 234 -14.81 9.48 10.18
C VAL A 234 -13.97 9.41 11.45
N ALA A 235 -12.89 8.63 11.41
CA ALA A 235 -12.00 8.46 12.54
C ALA A 235 -10.60 8.01 12.08
N THR A 236 -9.58 8.37 12.86
CA THR A 236 -8.21 7.87 12.72
C THR A 236 -7.67 7.49 14.10
N GLY A 237 -6.95 6.38 14.20
CA GLY A 237 -6.41 5.95 15.49
C GLY A 237 -5.95 4.49 15.47
N THR A 238 -5.75 3.93 16.65
CA THR A 238 -5.56 2.49 16.86
C THR A 238 -6.87 1.73 16.61
N ALA A 239 -6.79 0.40 16.50
CA ALA A 239 -7.98 -0.43 16.34
C ALA A 239 -9.02 -0.18 17.45
N ALA A 240 -8.58 -0.07 18.72
CA ALA A 240 -9.47 0.18 19.84
C ALA A 240 -10.14 1.57 19.80
N GLU A 241 -9.43 2.57 19.29
CA GLU A 241 -9.96 3.94 19.16
C GLU A 241 -10.95 4.08 18.00
N VAL A 242 -10.77 3.31 16.92
CA VAL A 242 -11.56 3.45 15.68
C VAL A 242 -12.72 2.47 15.63
N LEU A 243 -12.50 1.19 15.99
CA LEU A 243 -13.50 0.12 15.89
C LEU A 243 -14.37 0.09 17.15
N THR A 244 -15.25 1.06 17.32
CA THR A 244 -16.25 1.11 18.41
C THR A 244 -17.61 0.62 17.90
N THR A 245 -18.46 0.10 18.81
CA THR A 245 -19.82 -0.37 18.46
C THR A 245 -20.61 0.69 17.69
N ASP A 246 -20.63 1.92 18.18
CA ASP A 246 -21.41 3.01 17.56
C ASP A 246 -20.91 3.32 16.14
N ARG A 247 -19.58 3.45 15.96
CA ARG A 247 -19.04 3.73 14.62
C ARG A 247 -19.26 2.59 13.64
N ILE A 248 -19.13 1.33 14.07
CA ILE A 248 -19.38 0.18 13.20
C ILE A 248 -20.85 0.13 12.80
N ARG A 249 -21.76 0.36 13.76
CA ARG A 249 -23.20 0.45 13.47
C ARG A 249 -23.50 1.60 12.48
N ASP A 250 -22.97 2.79 12.74
CA ASP A 250 -23.26 3.99 11.93
C ASP A 250 -22.69 3.89 10.51
N VAL A 251 -21.50 3.28 10.36
CA VAL A 251 -20.77 3.23 9.09
C VAL A 251 -21.10 1.98 8.27
N PHE A 252 -21.23 0.81 8.91
CA PHE A 252 -21.42 -0.47 8.23
C PHE A 252 -22.84 -1.02 8.37
N GLY A 253 -23.68 -0.45 9.27
CA GLY A 253 -25.06 -0.88 9.47
C GLY A 253 -25.19 -2.23 10.19
N VAL A 254 -24.15 -2.67 10.88
CA VAL A 254 -24.11 -3.95 11.61
C VAL A 254 -23.69 -3.73 13.07
N GLU A 255 -24.18 -4.58 13.97
CA GLU A 255 -23.82 -4.54 15.39
C GLU A 255 -22.68 -5.52 15.66
N PRO A 256 -21.52 -5.05 16.12
CA PRO A 256 -20.40 -5.94 16.43
C PRO A 256 -20.47 -6.44 17.87
N THR A 257 -20.12 -7.72 18.07
CA THR A 257 -19.75 -8.26 19.38
C THR A 257 -18.21 -8.35 19.46
N PHE A 258 -17.63 -7.75 20.50
CA PHE A 258 -16.17 -7.74 20.70
C PHE A 258 -15.73 -8.88 21.62
N ILE A 259 -14.82 -9.71 21.11
CA ILE A 259 -14.20 -10.78 21.90
C ILE A 259 -12.73 -10.41 22.14
N PRO A 260 -12.29 -10.35 23.42
CA PRO A 260 -10.89 -10.11 23.74
C PRO A 260 -10.01 -11.29 23.31
N VAL A 261 -8.92 -11.01 22.58
CA VAL A 261 -7.97 -12.02 22.10
C VAL A 261 -6.60 -11.76 22.73
N LYS A 262 -5.99 -12.80 23.32
CA LYS A 262 -4.73 -12.70 24.12
C LYS A 262 -3.54 -12.09 23.35
N GLN A 263 -3.50 -12.11 22.03
CA GLN A 263 -2.33 -11.69 21.25
C GLN A 263 -2.59 -10.54 20.24
N SER A 264 -3.84 -10.17 19.98
CA SER A 264 -4.18 -9.20 18.93
C SER A 264 -5.22 -8.15 19.34
N GLY A 265 -5.49 -8.01 20.63
CA GLY A 265 -6.39 -7.00 21.16
C GLY A 265 -7.87 -7.39 21.06
N VAL A 266 -8.50 -7.28 19.90
CA VAL A 266 -9.96 -7.43 19.74
C VAL A 266 -10.29 -8.23 18.50
N HIS A 267 -11.25 -9.15 18.59
CA HIS A 267 -11.88 -9.83 17.47
C HIS A 267 -13.36 -9.46 17.40
N LEU A 268 -13.84 -9.11 16.22
CA LEU A 268 -15.22 -8.71 15.98
C LEU A 268 -16.00 -9.89 15.40
N ILE A 269 -17.16 -10.16 15.99
CA ILE A 269 -18.17 -11.06 15.44
C ILE A 269 -19.38 -10.22 15.06
N PHE A 270 -20.00 -10.53 13.96
CA PHE A 270 -21.23 -9.90 13.47
C PHE A 270 -22.33 -10.94 13.45
N ASP A 271 -23.48 -10.61 14.03
CA ASP A 271 -24.70 -11.44 14.03
C ASP A 271 -25.48 -11.22 12.75
#